data_6e0a25309da36e9fa8ea9134f16b4238
#
_entry.id   6e0a25309da36e9fa8ea9134f16b4238
#
_cell.length_a   1.000
_cell.length_b   1.000
_cell.length_c   1.000
_cell.angle_alpha   90.00
_cell.angle_beta   90.00
_cell.angle_gamma   90.00
#
_symmetry.space_group_name_H-M   'P 1'
#
loop_
_entity.id
_entity.type
_entity.pdbx_description
1 polymer ?
#
loop_
_entity_poly.entity_id
_entity_poly.type
_entity_poly.pdbx_seq_one_letter_code
_entity_poly.pdbx_strand_id
1 'polypeptide(L)'
;MSKTAKKIVTGVEKAYYSILTADGETPTYESAKYLPGLREISVTANEEQATIYAENRLYDSENSLGEIEVTLDFASIDTNDYVALLGKKRAANGGIIESADDQPPYIALMVEKTLSGNVKEYLTLFKGKLSIPEDKAKTKEGKTEYQTVSLNGLFMPLENGIWKHAVKTTDEGFNSETHKKNWGKTVVIPSTEVINELTVTGNPTDGASSVNVANNITLTFNNPVVSYTVNLLKNDFSVVDSTIKIDGANKVITIDPKQNLTASTKYAVMLTNVRDIYGQILEDTVIDFTTA
;
A
#
# COMPACT_ATOMS: atom_id res chain seq x y z
N MET A 1 -2.81 -10.66 37.98
CA MET A 1 -3.15 -9.94 36.74
C MET A 1 -2.20 -8.78 36.58
N SER A 2 -1.25 -8.83 35.66
CA SER A 2 -0.34 -7.72 35.37
C SER A 2 -1.16 -6.60 34.74
N LYS A 3 -1.21 -5.42 35.37
CA LYS A 3 -1.81 -4.23 34.76
C LYS A 3 -0.96 -3.86 33.56
N THR A 4 -1.43 -4.16 32.35
CA THR A 4 -0.81 -3.69 31.12
C THR A 4 -0.76 -2.16 31.19
N ALA A 5 0.45 -1.60 31.30
CA ALA A 5 0.63 -0.16 31.42
C ALA A 5 0.01 0.52 30.18
N LYS A 6 -0.87 1.51 30.40
CA LYS A 6 -1.48 2.29 29.31
C LYS A 6 -0.36 2.92 28.49
N LYS A 7 -0.39 2.72 27.17
CA LYS A 7 0.57 3.30 26.22
C LYS A 7 0.01 4.61 25.69
N ILE A 8 0.70 5.71 25.99
CA ILE A 8 0.29 7.06 25.62
C ILE A 8 1.13 7.49 24.43
N VAL A 9 0.50 8.08 23.40
CA VAL A 9 1.21 8.67 22.25
C VAL A 9 2.12 9.79 22.73
N THR A 10 3.38 9.72 22.35
CA THR A 10 4.42 10.70 22.72
C THR A 10 4.91 11.51 21.53
N GLY A 11 4.64 11.05 20.30
CA GLY A 11 5.03 11.78 19.10
C GLY A 11 4.66 11.05 17.82
N VAL A 12 4.95 11.70 16.70
CA VAL A 12 4.92 11.15 15.34
C VAL A 12 6.34 11.10 14.79
N GLU A 13 6.67 10.11 13.98
CA GLU A 13 8.02 9.96 13.43
C GLU A 13 8.04 10.11 11.92
N LYS A 14 7.34 9.26 11.21
CA LYS A 14 7.42 9.14 9.76
C LYS A 14 6.04 9.10 9.15
N ALA A 15 5.89 9.75 8.00
CA ALA A 15 4.75 9.60 7.14
C ALA A 15 5.18 9.08 5.77
N TYR A 16 4.31 8.30 5.17
CA TYR A 16 4.44 7.81 3.80
C TYR A 16 3.08 7.91 3.14
N TYR A 17 3.08 8.08 1.83
CA TYR A 17 1.86 7.97 1.02
C TYR A 17 2.07 7.00 -0.13
N SER A 18 0.97 6.45 -0.62
CA SER A 18 0.96 5.57 -1.78
C SER A 18 -0.28 5.85 -2.61
N ILE A 19 -0.13 6.01 -3.92
CA ILE A 19 -1.26 6.29 -4.80
C ILE A 19 -2.05 5.00 -5.00
N LEU A 20 -3.36 5.06 -4.79
CA LEU A 20 -4.29 3.97 -5.04
C LEU A 20 -4.48 3.82 -6.55
N THR A 21 -4.14 2.68 -7.10
CA THR A 21 -4.22 2.39 -8.54
C THR A 21 -5.49 1.63 -8.91
N ALA A 22 -5.99 0.79 -8.03
CA ALA A 22 -7.29 0.14 -8.18
C ALA A 22 -7.93 -0.06 -6.80
N ASP A 23 -9.23 0.18 -6.72
CA ASP A 23 -10.09 -0.13 -5.58
C ASP A 23 -10.99 -1.30 -5.95
N GLY A 24 -11.25 -2.18 -5.02
CA GLY A 24 -12.04 -3.39 -5.24
C GLY A 24 -11.78 -4.41 -4.14
N GLU A 25 -12.11 -5.65 -4.40
CA GLU A 25 -11.91 -6.76 -3.46
C GLU A 25 -10.42 -6.89 -3.06
N THR A 26 -9.52 -6.63 -4.00
CA THR A 26 -8.07 -6.58 -3.78
C THR A 26 -7.53 -5.20 -4.20
N PRO A 27 -7.46 -4.24 -3.28
CA PRO A 27 -6.95 -2.90 -3.61
C PRO A 27 -5.45 -2.95 -3.93
N THR A 28 -5.05 -2.16 -4.93
CA THR A 28 -3.64 -2.06 -5.35
C THR A 28 -3.14 -0.63 -5.27
N TYR A 29 -1.86 -0.50 -4.97
CA TYR A 29 -1.20 0.79 -4.74
C TYR A 29 0.15 0.84 -5.45
N GLU A 30 0.59 2.05 -5.79
CA GLU A 30 1.99 2.28 -6.16
C GLU A 30 2.92 2.01 -4.98
N SER A 31 4.24 1.94 -5.23
CA SER A 31 5.23 1.91 -4.16
C SER A 31 5.11 3.12 -3.26
N ALA A 32 5.19 2.91 -1.95
CA ALA A 32 5.06 3.98 -0.98
C ALA A 32 6.23 4.97 -1.09
N LYS A 33 5.92 6.26 -0.93
CA LYS A 33 6.88 7.36 -0.94
C LYS A 33 6.96 7.97 0.45
N TYR A 34 8.18 8.25 0.91
CA TYR A 34 8.43 8.92 2.18
C TYR A 34 8.03 10.39 2.09
N LEU A 35 7.24 10.85 3.05
CA LEU A 35 6.79 12.24 3.17
C LEU A 35 7.43 12.87 4.42
N PRO A 36 8.56 13.55 4.28
CA PRO A 36 9.33 14.07 5.41
C PRO A 36 8.67 15.28 6.05
N GLY A 37 9.03 15.54 7.32
CA GLY A 37 8.68 16.78 8.01
C GLY A 37 7.34 16.75 8.73
N LEU A 38 6.67 15.60 8.87
CA LEU A 38 5.43 15.51 9.66
C LEU A 38 5.67 15.90 11.11
N ARG A 39 4.85 16.82 11.62
CA ARG A 39 4.85 17.33 13.00
C ARG A 39 3.63 16.86 13.78
N GLU A 40 2.49 16.82 13.11
CA GLU A 40 1.22 16.47 13.73
C GLU A 40 0.30 15.76 12.73
N ILE A 41 -0.51 14.85 13.23
CA ILE A 41 -1.63 14.26 12.52
C ILE A 41 -2.86 14.24 13.42
N SER A 42 -3.99 14.68 12.88
CA SER A 42 -5.30 14.51 13.48
C SER A 42 -6.18 13.70 12.53
N VAL A 43 -6.91 12.72 13.07
CA VAL A 43 -7.88 11.90 12.33
C VAL A 43 -9.19 11.92 13.09
N THR A 44 -10.21 12.51 12.49
CA THR A 44 -11.55 12.62 13.06
C THR A 44 -12.52 11.86 12.17
N ALA A 45 -13.08 10.77 12.69
CA ALA A 45 -14.18 10.07 12.01
C ALA A 45 -15.49 10.61 12.58
N ASN A 46 -16.30 11.20 11.74
CA ASN A 46 -17.62 11.68 12.11
C ASN A 46 -18.58 10.50 12.06
N GLU A 47 -19.32 10.26 13.15
CA GLU A 47 -20.36 9.25 13.22
C GLU A 47 -21.73 9.96 13.25
N GLU A 48 -22.62 9.53 12.36
CA GLU A 48 -24.01 9.97 12.34
C GLU A 48 -24.85 8.93 13.04
N GLN A 49 -25.64 9.38 14.01
CA GLN A 49 -26.55 8.53 14.75
C GLN A 49 -28.00 8.83 14.37
N ALA A 50 -28.64 7.87 13.72
CA ALA A 50 -30.09 7.90 13.51
C ALA A 50 -30.79 7.21 14.69
N THR A 51 -31.80 7.85 15.26
CA THR A 51 -32.58 7.30 16.39
C THR A 51 -34.06 7.31 16.09
N ILE A 52 -34.75 6.26 16.47
CA ILE A 52 -36.19 6.18 16.41
C ILE A 52 -36.79 5.99 17.81
N TYR A 53 -37.82 6.73 18.10
CA TYR A 53 -38.55 6.67 19.36
C TYR A 53 -39.94 6.04 19.14
N ALA A 54 -40.31 5.12 20.03
CA ALA A 54 -41.67 4.56 20.10
C ALA A 54 -42.09 4.43 21.56
N GLU A 55 -43.36 4.59 21.86
CA GLU A 55 -43.92 4.49 23.23
C GLU A 55 -43.19 5.37 24.25
N ASN A 56 -42.82 6.61 23.87
CA ASN A 56 -42.08 7.59 24.67
C ASN A 56 -40.71 7.13 25.18
N ARG A 57 -40.08 6.19 24.49
CA ARG A 57 -38.71 5.73 24.78
C ARG A 57 -37.91 5.57 23.49
N LEU A 58 -36.59 5.58 23.62
CA LEU A 58 -35.70 5.21 22.52
C LEU A 58 -36.01 3.75 22.14
N TYR A 59 -36.42 3.53 20.89
CA TYR A 59 -36.81 2.22 20.39
C TYR A 59 -35.67 1.54 19.67
N ASP A 60 -34.95 2.28 18.83
CA ASP A 60 -33.78 1.80 18.09
C ASP A 60 -32.83 2.95 17.75
N SER A 61 -31.55 2.61 17.53
CA SER A 61 -30.54 3.56 17.08
C SER A 61 -29.53 2.88 16.14
N GLU A 62 -29.20 3.51 15.04
CA GLU A 62 -28.23 3.06 14.06
C GLU A 62 -27.12 4.11 13.92
N ASN A 63 -25.87 3.66 13.94
CA ASN A 63 -24.69 4.51 13.71
C ASN A 63 -24.16 4.25 12.31
N SER A 64 -23.93 5.31 11.55
CA SER A 64 -23.27 5.27 10.26
C SER A 64 -21.95 6.03 10.31
N LEU A 65 -20.93 5.54 9.60
CA LEU A 65 -19.68 6.25 9.41
C LEU A 65 -19.91 7.37 8.40
N GLY A 66 -19.72 8.61 8.83
CA GLY A 66 -19.76 9.80 7.98
C GLY A 66 -18.38 10.11 7.39
N GLU A 67 -18.07 11.39 7.25
CA GLU A 67 -16.80 11.85 6.71
C GLU A 67 -15.65 11.60 7.67
N ILE A 68 -14.49 11.20 7.12
CA ILE A 68 -13.25 11.00 7.87
C ILE A 68 -12.31 12.14 7.52
N GLU A 69 -12.20 13.10 8.41
CA GLU A 69 -11.34 14.26 8.25
C GLU A 69 -9.94 13.96 8.76
N VAL A 70 -8.93 14.32 7.96
CA VAL A 70 -7.52 14.17 8.32
C VAL A 70 -6.81 15.50 8.15
N THR A 71 -6.13 15.95 9.20
CA THR A 71 -5.27 17.14 9.17
C THR A 71 -3.84 16.69 9.41
N LEU A 72 -2.94 17.14 8.56
CA LEU A 72 -1.50 16.89 8.62
C LEU A 72 -0.75 18.21 8.69
N ASP A 73 0.09 18.40 9.70
CA ASP A 73 0.97 19.57 9.82
C ASP A 73 2.42 19.16 9.52
N PHE A 74 3.02 19.82 8.53
CA PHE A 74 4.38 19.59 8.08
C PHE A 74 5.26 20.81 8.28
N ALA A 75 6.54 20.57 8.59
CA ALA A 75 7.53 21.64 8.63
C ALA A 75 7.73 22.27 7.23
N SER A 76 7.69 21.44 6.19
CA SER A 76 7.70 21.81 4.77
C SER A 76 7.28 20.62 3.93
N ILE A 77 6.86 20.87 2.69
CA ILE A 77 6.53 19.83 1.71
C ILE A 77 7.39 20.06 0.47
N ASP A 78 8.02 18.99 -0.04
CA ASP A 78 8.77 19.06 -1.30
C ASP A 78 7.83 19.29 -2.48
N THR A 79 8.31 20.01 -3.47
CA THR A 79 7.53 20.36 -4.67
C THR A 79 7.04 19.12 -5.43
N ASN A 80 7.82 18.03 -5.45
CA ASN A 80 7.40 16.79 -6.15
C ASN A 80 6.25 16.12 -5.41
N ASP A 81 6.32 16.09 -4.07
CA ASP A 81 5.26 15.53 -3.25
C ASP A 81 3.99 16.39 -3.33
N TYR A 82 4.14 17.71 -3.31
CA TYR A 82 3.02 18.64 -3.49
C TYR A 82 2.30 18.40 -4.83
N VAL A 83 3.06 18.28 -5.93
CA VAL A 83 2.52 17.99 -7.26
C VAL A 83 1.82 16.63 -7.29
N ALA A 84 2.43 15.59 -6.72
CA ALA A 84 1.88 14.24 -6.73
C ALA A 84 0.61 14.10 -5.88
N LEU A 85 0.61 14.70 -4.67
CA LEU A 85 -0.50 14.61 -3.73
C LEU A 85 -1.74 15.41 -4.17
N LEU A 86 -1.53 16.52 -4.86
CA LEU A 86 -2.60 17.43 -5.28
C LEU A 86 -2.94 17.36 -6.76
N GLY A 87 -2.34 16.43 -7.51
CA GLY A 87 -2.60 16.27 -8.95
C GLY A 87 -2.22 17.48 -9.78
N LYS A 88 -1.22 18.25 -9.34
CA LYS A 88 -0.74 19.47 -10.03
C LYS A 88 0.19 19.13 -11.19
N LYS A 89 0.57 20.13 -11.96
CA LYS A 89 1.50 20.00 -13.09
C LYS A 89 2.75 20.85 -12.85
N ARG A 90 3.89 20.36 -13.35
CA ARG A 90 5.11 21.17 -13.39
C ARG A 90 5.16 22.00 -14.66
N ALA A 91 5.54 23.26 -14.54
CA ALA A 91 5.85 24.09 -15.68
C ALA A 91 7.22 23.72 -16.28
N ALA A 92 7.35 23.74 -17.59
CA ALA A 92 8.60 23.44 -18.27
C ALA A 92 9.74 24.43 -17.93
N ASN A 93 9.38 25.65 -17.57
CA ASN A 93 10.29 26.72 -17.16
C ASN A 93 10.47 26.83 -15.63
N GLY A 94 10.02 25.82 -14.89
CA GLY A 94 10.08 25.78 -13.42
C GLY A 94 8.78 26.21 -12.73
N GLY A 95 8.62 25.75 -11.49
CA GLY A 95 7.43 26.04 -10.69
C GLY A 95 6.28 25.04 -10.90
N ILE A 96 5.14 25.37 -10.31
CA ILE A 96 3.91 24.56 -10.31
C ILE A 96 2.83 25.35 -11.04
N ILE A 97 2.06 24.67 -11.87
CA ILE A 97 0.85 25.20 -12.49
C ILE A 97 -0.34 24.64 -11.71
N GLU A 98 -1.20 25.53 -11.26
CA GLU A 98 -2.49 25.18 -10.65
C GLU A 98 -3.61 25.49 -11.64
N SER A 99 -4.48 24.50 -11.85
CA SER A 99 -5.60 24.57 -12.78
C SER A 99 -6.90 24.15 -12.10
N ALA A 100 -8.00 24.69 -12.57
CA ALA A 100 -9.33 24.28 -12.12
C ALA A 100 -9.63 22.80 -12.42
N ASP A 101 -8.91 22.19 -13.37
CA ASP A 101 -9.07 20.80 -13.78
C ASP A 101 -8.15 19.83 -12.99
N ASP A 102 -7.37 20.34 -12.04
CA ASP A 102 -6.49 19.49 -11.23
C ASP A 102 -7.29 18.52 -10.39
N GLN A 103 -6.93 17.22 -10.44
CA GLN A 103 -7.60 16.16 -9.71
C GLN A 103 -6.61 15.46 -8.77
N PRO A 104 -6.69 15.70 -7.46
CA PRO A 104 -5.92 14.94 -6.48
C PRO A 104 -6.20 13.43 -6.62
N PRO A 105 -5.16 12.59 -6.66
CA PRO A 105 -5.34 11.15 -6.68
C PRO A 105 -5.87 10.65 -5.34
N TYR A 106 -6.49 9.47 -5.33
CA TYR A 106 -6.70 8.75 -4.08
C TYR A 106 -5.37 8.19 -3.58
N ILE A 107 -5.12 8.34 -2.30
CA ILE A 107 -3.91 7.87 -1.64
C ILE A 107 -4.22 7.02 -0.42
N ALA A 108 -3.33 6.09 -0.09
CA ALA A 108 -3.16 5.60 1.26
C ALA A 108 -2.15 6.48 2.00
N LEU A 109 -2.42 6.73 3.28
CA LEU A 109 -1.53 7.46 4.18
C LEU A 109 -1.07 6.53 5.30
N MET A 110 0.23 6.40 5.48
CA MET A 110 0.85 5.58 6.52
C MET A 110 1.64 6.46 7.48
N VAL A 111 1.39 6.35 8.78
CA VAL A 111 2.04 7.18 9.81
C VAL A 111 2.56 6.32 10.95
N GLU A 112 3.82 6.52 11.30
CA GLU A 112 4.48 5.89 12.44
C GLU A 112 4.38 6.83 13.65
N LYS A 113 3.79 6.34 14.75
CA LYS A 113 3.69 7.06 16.01
C LYS A 113 4.52 6.38 17.08
N THR A 114 5.09 7.18 17.97
CA THR A 114 5.75 6.70 19.19
C THR A 114 4.80 6.76 20.37
N LEU A 115 4.87 5.74 21.21
CA LEU A 115 4.13 5.63 22.45
C LEU A 115 5.11 5.43 23.62
N SER A 116 4.63 5.73 24.84
CA SER A 116 5.40 5.53 26.06
C SER A 116 5.92 4.09 26.18
N GLY A 117 7.17 3.94 26.68
CA GLY A 117 7.83 2.64 26.84
C GLY A 117 8.36 2.03 25.55
N ASN A 118 8.82 2.87 24.63
CA ASN A 118 9.45 2.47 23.36
C ASN A 118 8.55 1.59 22.46
N VAL A 119 7.22 1.79 22.54
CA VAL A 119 6.23 1.14 21.69
C VAL A 119 5.98 2.01 20.48
N LYS A 120 5.83 1.40 19.31
CA LYS A 120 5.41 2.08 18.08
C LYS A 120 4.00 1.67 17.69
N GLU A 121 3.27 2.58 17.09
CA GLU A 121 1.99 2.35 16.43
C GLU A 121 2.14 2.68 14.95
N TYR A 122 1.77 1.75 14.11
CA TYR A 122 1.71 1.88 12.67
C TYR A 122 0.27 2.10 12.26
N LEU A 123 -0.03 3.31 11.79
CA LEU A 123 -1.35 3.71 11.34
C LEU A 123 -1.40 3.77 9.81
N THR A 124 -2.36 3.10 9.20
CA THR A 124 -2.67 3.20 7.77
C THR A 124 -4.11 3.66 7.58
N LEU A 125 -4.31 4.70 6.79
CA LEU A 125 -5.59 5.13 6.23
C LEU A 125 -5.58 4.78 4.75
N PHE A 126 -6.56 4.04 4.27
CA PHE A 126 -6.42 3.33 2.99
C PHE A 126 -6.82 4.16 1.76
N LYS A 127 -7.80 5.06 1.86
CA LYS A 127 -8.30 5.80 0.71
C LYS A 127 -8.72 7.20 1.11
N GLY A 128 -8.08 8.20 0.55
CA GLY A 128 -8.44 9.61 0.76
C GLY A 128 -7.84 10.53 -0.28
N LYS A 129 -8.28 11.76 -0.29
CA LYS A 129 -7.73 12.83 -1.11
C LYS A 129 -7.34 14.00 -0.22
N LEU A 130 -6.21 14.63 -0.56
CA LEU A 130 -5.77 15.85 0.12
C LEU A 130 -6.26 17.09 -0.63
N SER A 131 -6.50 18.15 0.14
CA SER A 131 -6.94 19.45 -0.36
C SER A 131 -5.78 20.41 -0.44
N ILE A 132 -5.90 21.43 -1.28
CA ILE A 132 -4.93 22.51 -1.41
C ILE A 132 -4.77 23.21 -0.06
N PRO A 133 -3.53 23.33 0.46
CA PRO A 133 -3.27 24.04 1.70
C PRO A 133 -3.52 25.55 1.55
N GLU A 134 -3.79 26.20 2.66
CA GLU A 134 -3.81 27.66 2.70
C GLU A 134 -2.38 28.20 2.51
N ASP A 135 -2.20 29.12 1.57
CA ASP A 135 -0.91 29.81 1.36
C ASP A 135 -0.83 31.02 2.31
N LYS A 136 -0.01 30.91 3.33
CA LYS A 136 0.22 31.96 4.33
C LYS A 136 1.68 32.35 4.38
N ALA A 137 1.95 33.64 4.30
CA ALA A 137 3.28 34.19 4.50
C ALA A 137 3.24 35.38 5.47
N LYS A 138 4.14 35.41 6.44
CA LYS A 138 4.33 36.52 7.37
C LYS A 138 5.71 37.13 7.24
N THR A 139 5.79 38.43 7.35
CA THR A 139 7.06 39.17 7.42
C THR A 139 7.81 38.82 8.72
N LYS A 140 9.13 38.70 8.63
CA LYS A 140 9.99 38.45 9.79
C LYS A 140 10.00 39.71 10.69
N GLU A 141 9.53 39.57 11.94
CA GLU A 141 9.55 40.58 12.97
C GLU A 141 10.48 40.15 14.11
N GLY A 142 11.73 40.63 14.06
CA GLY A 142 12.73 40.34 15.12
C GLY A 142 13.23 38.90 15.10
N LYS A 143 12.56 37.96 15.80
CA LYS A 143 12.89 36.53 15.81
C LYS A 143 12.40 35.84 14.54
N THR A 144 13.13 34.82 14.08
CA THR A 144 12.66 33.93 13.01
C THR A 144 11.57 33.05 13.56
N GLU A 145 10.35 33.18 13.03
CA GLU A 145 9.25 32.25 13.26
C GLU A 145 9.12 31.33 12.03
N TYR A 146 9.25 30.03 12.25
CA TYR A 146 9.05 29.05 11.21
C TYR A 146 7.55 28.88 10.96
N GLN A 147 7.16 28.91 9.69
CA GLN A 147 5.79 28.66 9.26
C GLN A 147 5.68 27.22 8.79
N THR A 148 4.56 26.61 9.05
CA THR A 148 4.26 25.20 8.73
C THR A 148 3.21 25.14 7.64
N VAL A 149 3.13 23.99 6.97
CA VAL A 149 2.14 23.70 5.93
C VAL A 149 1.16 22.69 6.46
N SER A 150 -0.12 23.05 6.51
CA SER A 150 -1.18 22.13 6.93
C SER A 150 -1.94 21.62 5.70
N LEU A 151 -1.94 20.29 5.49
CA LEU A 151 -2.75 19.62 4.50
C LEU A 151 -3.99 19.05 5.18
N ASN A 152 -5.15 19.37 4.65
CA ASN A 152 -6.41 18.73 5.03
C ASN A 152 -6.79 17.68 3.99
N GLY A 153 -7.48 16.64 4.42
CA GLY A 153 -7.94 15.59 3.53
C GLY A 153 -9.22 14.95 4.02
N LEU A 154 -9.97 14.42 3.06
CA LEU A 154 -11.13 13.58 3.30
C LEU A 154 -10.78 12.15 2.93
N PHE A 155 -10.98 11.26 3.89
CA PHE A 155 -10.79 9.83 3.73
C PHE A 155 -12.13 9.11 3.74
N MET A 156 -12.17 7.94 3.13
CA MET A 156 -13.34 7.10 3.00
C MET A 156 -12.95 5.62 3.02
N PRO A 157 -13.90 4.71 3.27
CA PRO A 157 -13.65 3.28 3.15
C PRO A 157 -13.28 2.87 1.72
N LEU A 158 -12.47 1.82 1.62
CA LEU A 158 -12.32 1.04 0.39
C LEU A 158 -13.64 0.33 0.04
N GLU A 159 -13.76 -0.21 -1.16
CA GLU A 159 -14.93 -1.02 -1.55
C GLU A 159 -15.18 -2.22 -0.63
N ASN A 160 -14.14 -2.77 -0.02
CA ASN A 160 -14.23 -3.85 0.98
C ASN A 160 -14.63 -3.36 2.38
N GLY A 161 -14.94 -2.07 2.57
CA GLY A 161 -15.38 -1.46 3.82
C GLY A 161 -14.25 -1.06 4.79
N ILE A 162 -12.99 -1.40 4.51
CA ILE A 162 -11.86 -1.07 5.39
C ILE A 162 -11.41 0.37 5.11
N TRP A 163 -11.30 1.19 6.15
CA TRP A 163 -10.79 2.56 6.01
C TRP A 163 -9.52 2.84 6.80
N LYS A 164 -9.29 2.08 7.89
CA LYS A 164 -8.18 2.29 8.81
C LYS A 164 -7.65 0.98 9.36
N HIS A 165 -6.35 0.89 9.49
CA HIS A 165 -5.67 -0.13 10.28
C HIS A 165 -4.66 0.55 11.21
N ALA A 166 -4.66 0.17 12.47
CA ALA A 166 -3.68 0.63 13.46
C ALA A 166 -3.18 -0.58 14.24
N VAL A 167 -1.88 -0.79 14.25
CA VAL A 167 -1.25 -1.90 14.96
C VAL A 167 -0.09 -1.40 15.80
N LYS A 168 0.01 -1.88 17.04
CA LYS A 168 1.10 -1.58 17.97
C LYS A 168 2.09 -2.73 18.00
N THR A 169 3.35 -2.41 18.25
CA THR A 169 4.40 -3.43 18.40
C THR A 169 4.18 -4.40 19.56
N THR A 170 3.18 -4.15 20.41
CA THR A 170 2.79 -4.97 21.55
C THR A 170 1.51 -5.76 21.31
N ASP A 171 0.86 -5.59 20.17
CA ASP A 171 -0.40 -6.28 19.87
C ASP A 171 -0.14 -7.74 19.53
N GLU A 172 -1.08 -8.59 19.92
CA GLU A 172 -1.05 -10.00 19.54
C GLU A 172 -1.12 -10.12 18.01
N GLY A 173 -0.30 -10.99 17.44
CA GLY A 173 -0.19 -11.14 15.98
C GLY A 173 0.72 -10.11 15.29
N PHE A 174 1.29 -9.13 16.02
CA PHE A 174 2.27 -8.24 15.41
C PHE A 174 3.51 -9.00 14.97
N ASN A 175 3.75 -9.04 13.66
CA ASN A 175 4.94 -9.62 13.09
C ASN A 175 5.96 -8.52 12.73
N SER A 176 7.02 -8.41 13.55
CA SER A 176 8.03 -7.37 13.38
C SER A 176 8.77 -7.47 12.05
N GLU A 177 8.98 -8.67 11.52
CA GLU A 177 9.68 -8.89 10.25
C GLU A 177 8.84 -8.41 9.07
N THR A 178 7.58 -8.83 9.01
CA THR A 178 6.66 -8.41 7.96
C THR A 178 6.40 -6.90 8.01
N HIS A 179 6.05 -6.36 9.18
CA HIS A 179 5.78 -4.92 9.32
C HIS A 179 7.00 -4.06 9.02
N LYS A 180 8.17 -4.36 9.59
CA LYS A 180 9.40 -3.60 9.35
C LYS A 180 9.88 -3.68 7.90
N LYS A 181 9.76 -4.85 7.26
CA LYS A 181 10.19 -5.04 5.87
C LYS A 181 9.30 -4.29 4.86
N ASN A 182 8.01 -4.20 5.14
CA ASN A 182 7.01 -3.61 4.23
C ASN A 182 6.69 -2.15 4.55
N TRP A 183 6.82 -1.73 5.81
CA TRP A 183 6.50 -0.36 6.22
C TRP A 183 7.28 0.67 5.42
N GLY A 184 6.56 1.61 4.83
CA GLY A 184 7.13 2.62 3.95
C GLY A 184 7.57 2.11 2.57
N LYS A 185 7.20 0.88 2.18
CA LYS A 185 7.43 0.32 0.85
C LYS A 185 6.14 -0.05 0.13
N THR A 186 5.22 -0.67 0.85
CA THR A 186 3.93 -1.11 0.31
C THR A 186 2.84 -0.96 1.36
N VAL A 187 1.61 -0.77 0.91
CA VAL A 187 0.42 -0.78 1.76
C VAL A 187 0.05 -2.24 2.05
N VAL A 188 -0.07 -2.57 3.32
CA VAL A 188 -0.46 -3.92 3.78
C VAL A 188 -1.95 -3.90 4.12
N ILE A 189 -2.72 -4.79 3.51
CA ILE A 189 -4.16 -4.93 3.78
C ILE A 189 -4.35 -5.88 4.96
N PRO A 190 -5.07 -5.47 6.03
CA PRO A 190 -5.36 -6.35 7.16
C PRO A 190 -6.39 -7.41 6.77
N SER A 191 -6.34 -8.56 7.46
CA SER A 191 -7.34 -9.62 7.35
C SER A 191 -7.82 -10.03 8.73
N THR A 192 -9.10 -10.37 8.84
CA THR A 192 -9.69 -10.99 10.04
C THR A 192 -9.53 -12.50 10.06
N GLU A 193 -9.17 -13.08 8.92
CA GLU A 193 -8.94 -14.52 8.78
C GLU A 193 -7.46 -14.88 8.93
N VAL A 194 -7.19 -16.14 9.23
CA VAL A 194 -5.83 -16.66 9.28
C VAL A 194 -5.22 -16.59 7.88
N ILE A 195 -4.14 -15.84 7.74
CA ILE A 195 -3.42 -15.71 6.48
C ILE A 195 -2.44 -16.89 6.37
N ASN A 196 -2.66 -17.76 5.40
CA ASN A 196 -1.73 -18.85 5.10
C ASN A 196 -0.40 -18.30 4.55
N GLU A 197 0.67 -19.03 4.77
CA GLU A 197 1.99 -18.71 4.20
C GLU A 197 1.90 -18.57 2.68
N LEU A 198 2.59 -17.56 2.14
CA LEU A 198 2.59 -17.31 0.69
C LEU A 198 3.33 -18.43 -0.04
N THR A 199 2.64 -19.07 -0.95
CA THR A 199 3.19 -20.17 -1.77
C THR A 199 2.92 -19.92 -3.25
N VAL A 200 3.76 -20.54 -4.09
CA VAL A 200 3.60 -20.53 -5.56
C VAL A 200 3.67 -21.95 -6.12
N THR A 201 2.87 -22.21 -7.12
CA THR A 201 2.93 -23.43 -7.93
C THR A 201 3.07 -23.07 -9.40
N GLY A 202 4.01 -23.72 -10.08
CA GLY A 202 4.25 -23.52 -11.51
C GLY A 202 3.55 -24.58 -12.38
N ASN A 203 3.17 -24.16 -13.56
CA ASN A 203 2.84 -25.08 -14.64
C ASN A 203 3.59 -24.60 -15.91
N PRO A 204 4.65 -25.31 -16.34
CA PRO A 204 5.13 -26.61 -15.85
C PRO A 204 5.54 -26.60 -14.36
N THR A 205 5.42 -27.74 -13.69
CA THR A 205 5.95 -27.93 -12.33
C THR A 205 7.47 -27.99 -12.33
N ASP A 206 8.06 -27.72 -11.17
CA ASP A 206 9.52 -27.84 -11.01
C ASP A 206 10.00 -29.28 -11.37
N GLY A 207 11.07 -29.35 -12.16
CA GLY A 207 11.64 -30.61 -12.69
C GLY A 207 10.85 -31.25 -13.84
N ALA A 208 9.81 -30.61 -14.35
CA ALA A 208 9.02 -31.18 -15.45
C ALA A 208 9.85 -31.43 -16.71
N SER A 209 9.57 -32.53 -17.39
CA SER A 209 10.20 -32.89 -18.66
C SER A 209 9.16 -33.01 -19.76
N SER A 210 9.62 -32.99 -21.03
CA SER A 210 8.78 -33.12 -22.23
C SER A 210 7.66 -32.07 -22.30
N VAL A 211 7.97 -30.85 -21.87
CA VAL A 211 7.06 -29.71 -21.94
C VAL A 211 6.92 -29.28 -23.40
N ASN A 212 5.69 -29.06 -23.86
CA ASN A 212 5.46 -28.60 -25.22
C ASN A 212 6.05 -27.20 -25.43
N VAL A 213 6.82 -27.02 -26.48
CA VAL A 213 7.54 -25.76 -26.81
C VAL A 213 6.62 -24.57 -27.06
N ALA A 214 5.36 -24.77 -27.36
CA ALA A 214 4.38 -23.73 -27.65
C ALA A 214 3.52 -23.34 -26.43
N ASN A 215 3.73 -24.02 -25.27
CA ASN A 215 2.92 -23.75 -24.09
C ASN A 215 3.37 -22.47 -23.38
N ASN A 216 2.38 -21.74 -22.86
CA ASN A 216 2.63 -20.70 -21.87
C ASN A 216 3.00 -21.33 -20.53
N ILE A 217 3.75 -20.58 -19.72
CA ILE A 217 4.07 -20.97 -18.36
C ILE A 217 3.18 -20.16 -17.42
N THR A 218 2.60 -20.80 -16.41
CA THR A 218 1.79 -20.12 -15.40
C THR A 218 2.34 -20.33 -14.00
N LEU A 219 2.29 -19.27 -13.20
CA LEU A 219 2.63 -19.27 -11.77
C LEU A 219 1.36 -18.94 -11.00
N THR A 220 0.90 -19.86 -10.15
CA THR A 220 -0.31 -19.66 -9.34
C THR A 220 0.05 -19.49 -7.88
N PHE A 221 -0.39 -18.38 -7.28
CA PHE A 221 -0.20 -18.03 -5.88
C PHE A 221 -1.47 -18.32 -5.07
N ASN A 222 -1.31 -18.73 -3.81
CA ASN A 222 -2.44 -18.89 -2.89
C ASN A 222 -3.03 -17.54 -2.45
N ASN A 223 -2.20 -16.50 -2.31
CA ASN A 223 -2.59 -15.13 -1.95
C ASN A 223 -2.41 -14.18 -3.15
N PRO A 224 -3.21 -13.08 -3.24
CA PRO A 224 -2.98 -12.05 -4.25
C PRO A 224 -1.63 -11.38 -4.06
N VAL A 225 -0.84 -11.22 -5.15
CA VAL A 225 0.49 -10.59 -5.11
C VAL A 225 0.43 -9.14 -5.61
N VAL A 226 1.19 -8.26 -4.96
CA VAL A 226 1.25 -6.82 -5.27
C VAL A 226 2.59 -6.40 -5.85
N SER A 227 3.62 -7.23 -5.74
CA SER A 227 4.90 -7.01 -6.41
C SER A 227 5.56 -8.33 -6.76
N TYR A 228 6.25 -8.37 -7.89
CA TYR A 228 7.00 -9.53 -8.34
C TYR A 228 8.01 -9.14 -9.42
N THR A 229 9.05 -9.94 -9.57
CA THR A 229 9.98 -9.91 -10.71
C THR A 229 10.09 -11.31 -11.25
N VAL A 230 9.79 -11.51 -12.53
CA VAL A 230 9.80 -12.80 -13.20
C VAL A 230 10.67 -12.74 -14.44
N ASN A 231 11.57 -13.70 -14.59
CA ASN A 231 12.37 -13.90 -15.80
C ASN A 231 12.31 -15.35 -16.23
N LEU A 232 12.11 -15.59 -17.51
CA LEU A 232 12.30 -16.90 -18.12
C LEU A 232 13.71 -16.95 -18.71
N LEU A 233 14.51 -17.89 -18.24
CA LEU A 233 15.89 -18.08 -18.64
C LEU A 233 16.08 -19.38 -19.40
N LYS A 234 16.96 -19.38 -20.41
CA LYS A 234 17.43 -20.57 -21.08
C LYS A 234 18.63 -21.15 -20.30
N ASN A 235 19.03 -22.38 -20.60
CA ASN A 235 20.15 -23.09 -19.98
C ASN A 235 21.51 -22.36 -20.01
N ASP A 236 21.68 -21.37 -20.90
CA ASP A 236 22.84 -20.48 -21.00
C ASP A 236 22.66 -19.18 -20.23
N PHE A 237 21.62 -19.08 -19.38
CA PHE A 237 21.21 -17.89 -18.62
C PHE A 237 20.76 -16.70 -19.47
N SER A 238 20.58 -16.87 -20.78
CA SER A 238 19.97 -15.82 -21.61
C SER A 238 18.48 -15.67 -21.26
N VAL A 239 18.01 -14.41 -21.22
CA VAL A 239 16.60 -14.11 -20.98
C VAL A 239 15.79 -14.40 -22.23
N VAL A 240 14.71 -15.16 -22.08
CA VAL A 240 13.75 -15.45 -23.16
C VAL A 240 12.75 -14.30 -23.27
N ASP A 241 12.67 -13.67 -24.44
CA ASP A 241 11.71 -12.58 -24.67
C ASP A 241 10.28 -13.13 -24.56
N SER A 242 9.56 -12.63 -23.57
CA SER A 242 8.23 -13.11 -23.17
C SER A 242 7.32 -11.95 -22.78
N THR A 243 6.03 -12.12 -23.01
CA THR A 243 5.00 -11.25 -22.44
C THR A 243 4.58 -11.78 -21.08
N ILE A 244 4.67 -10.95 -20.04
CA ILE A 244 4.26 -11.31 -18.68
C ILE A 244 2.96 -10.59 -18.36
N LYS A 245 1.95 -11.33 -17.93
CA LYS A 245 0.64 -10.79 -17.52
C LYS A 245 0.23 -11.40 -16.19
N ILE A 246 -0.45 -10.61 -15.37
CA ILE A 246 -1.12 -11.08 -14.17
C ILE A 246 -2.64 -11.01 -14.38
N ASP A 247 -3.38 -11.92 -13.77
CA ASP A 247 -4.85 -11.94 -13.84
C ASP A 247 -5.49 -10.85 -12.97
N GLY A 248 -6.80 -10.65 -13.13
CA GLY A 248 -7.54 -9.62 -12.36
C GLY A 248 -7.64 -9.90 -10.86
N ALA A 249 -7.40 -11.13 -10.42
CA ALA A 249 -7.34 -11.50 -9.01
C ALA A 249 -5.93 -11.35 -8.41
N ASN A 250 -4.95 -10.98 -9.22
CA ASN A 250 -3.54 -10.90 -8.87
C ASN A 250 -2.95 -12.20 -8.31
N LYS A 251 -3.47 -13.33 -8.74
CA LYS A 251 -3.07 -14.68 -8.28
C LYS A 251 -2.36 -15.52 -9.33
N VAL A 252 -2.55 -15.25 -10.61
CA VAL A 252 -1.96 -16.04 -11.68
C VAL A 252 -1.12 -15.17 -12.60
N ILE A 253 0.18 -15.45 -12.64
CA ILE A 253 1.09 -14.83 -13.61
C ILE A 253 1.22 -15.78 -14.80
N THR A 254 0.98 -15.27 -16.00
CA THR A 254 1.20 -15.96 -17.26
C THR A 254 2.43 -15.38 -17.94
N ILE A 255 3.36 -16.26 -18.30
CA ILE A 255 4.57 -15.98 -19.08
C ILE A 255 4.32 -16.57 -20.47
N ASP A 256 4.23 -15.72 -21.47
CA ASP A 256 3.95 -16.07 -22.86
C ASP A 256 5.20 -15.75 -23.71
N PRO A 257 6.04 -16.77 -24.02
CA PRO A 257 7.21 -16.58 -24.88
C PRO A 257 6.79 -16.12 -26.26
N LYS A 258 7.42 -15.05 -26.78
CA LYS A 258 7.08 -14.50 -28.11
C LYS A 258 7.38 -15.45 -29.26
N GLN A 259 8.19 -16.47 -29.04
CA GLN A 259 8.50 -17.52 -29.98
C GLN A 259 8.47 -18.87 -29.25
N ASN A 260 8.18 -19.95 -30.00
CA ASN A 260 8.25 -21.28 -29.43
C ASN A 260 9.62 -21.54 -28.79
N LEU A 261 9.63 -22.18 -27.66
CA LEU A 261 10.85 -22.57 -26.97
C LEU A 261 11.63 -23.57 -27.82
N THR A 262 12.94 -23.64 -27.61
CA THR A 262 13.79 -24.62 -28.29
C THR A 262 13.49 -26.01 -27.74
N ALA A 263 13.35 -27.02 -28.59
CA ALA A 263 13.14 -28.41 -28.18
C ALA A 263 14.34 -28.97 -27.40
N SER A 264 14.08 -29.98 -26.56
CA SER A 264 15.08 -30.67 -25.73
C SER A 264 16.02 -29.77 -24.97
N THR A 265 15.49 -28.62 -24.50
CA THR A 265 16.27 -27.58 -23.87
C THR A 265 15.76 -27.31 -22.45
N LYS A 266 16.68 -27.13 -21.50
CA LYS A 266 16.33 -26.75 -20.12
C LYS A 266 16.06 -25.26 -20.01
N TYR A 267 15.00 -24.90 -19.30
CA TYR A 267 14.60 -23.55 -18.97
C TYR A 267 14.41 -23.40 -17.46
N ALA A 268 14.52 -22.18 -16.96
CA ALA A 268 14.27 -21.82 -15.59
C ALA A 268 13.40 -20.57 -15.51
N VAL A 269 12.36 -20.59 -14.72
CA VAL A 269 11.62 -19.42 -14.31
C VAL A 269 12.22 -18.92 -12.99
N MET A 270 12.83 -17.75 -13.02
CA MET A 270 13.38 -17.09 -11.84
C MET A 270 12.35 -16.09 -11.33
N LEU A 271 11.92 -16.29 -10.09
CA LEU A 271 10.89 -15.50 -9.42
C LEU A 271 11.50 -14.83 -8.17
N THR A 272 11.51 -13.49 -8.14
CA THR A 272 12.11 -12.71 -7.05
C THR A 272 11.22 -11.54 -6.66
N ASN A 273 11.47 -10.94 -5.49
CA ASN A 273 10.76 -9.77 -4.97
C ASN A 273 9.23 -9.96 -4.88
N VAL A 274 8.75 -11.17 -4.68
CA VAL A 274 7.32 -11.45 -4.56
C VAL A 274 6.82 -11.04 -3.19
N ARG A 275 5.74 -10.24 -3.19
CA ARG A 275 5.01 -9.84 -1.99
C ARG A 275 3.53 -9.97 -2.23
N ASP A 276 2.80 -10.46 -1.24
CA ASP A 276 1.35 -10.49 -1.25
C ASP A 276 0.73 -9.22 -0.62
N ILE A 277 -0.59 -9.10 -0.71
CA ILE A 277 -1.35 -7.97 -0.13
C ILE A 277 -1.27 -7.93 1.41
N TYR A 278 -0.93 -9.03 2.06
CA TYR A 278 -0.79 -9.14 3.50
C TYR A 278 0.64 -8.86 3.97
N GLY A 279 1.54 -8.49 3.05
CA GLY A 279 2.93 -8.14 3.32
C GLY A 279 3.85 -9.33 3.51
N GLN A 280 3.43 -10.56 3.22
CA GLN A 280 4.31 -11.70 3.21
C GLN A 280 5.26 -11.64 2.02
N ILE A 281 6.46 -12.17 2.20
CA ILE A 281 7.52 -12.19 1.19
C ILE A 281 7.79 -13.66 0.87
N LEU A 282 7.64 -14.01 -0.40
CA LEU A 282 8.11 -15.31 -0.89
C LEU A 282 9.63 -15.28 -1.03
N GLU A 283 10.30 -16.32 -0.59
CA GLU A 283 11.72 -16.50 -0.88
C GLU A 283 11.95 -16.63 -2.38
N ASP A 284 13.14 -16.18 -2.83
CA ASP A 284 13.51 -16.28 -4.25
C ASP A 284 13.40 -17.73 -4.71
N THR A 285 12.61 -17.95 -5.74
CA THR A 285 12.22 -19.28 -6.18
C THR A 285 12.62 -19.49 -7.63
N VAL A 286 13.10 -20.68 -7.94
CA VAL A 286 13.44 -21.11 -9.29
C VAL A 286 12.60 -22.34 -9.62
N ILE A 287 11.95 -22.34 -10.78
CA ILE A 287 11.17 -23.47 -11.32
C ILE A 287 11.80 -23.89 -12.63
N ASP A 288 12.40 -25.07 -12.64
CA ASP A 288 13.10 -25.63 -13.79
C ASP A 288 12.19 -26.55 -14.59
N PHE A 289 12.34 -26.58 -15.91
CA PHE A 289 11.70 -27.59 -16.77
C PHE A 289 12.48 -27.82 -18.04
N THR A 290 12.21 -28.95 -18.71
CA THR A 290 12.82 -29.31 -20.00
C THR A 290 11.75 -29.51 -21.06
N THR A 291 11.94 -28.90 -22.21
CA THR A 291 11.03 -29.04 -23.36
C THR A 291 11.14 -30.39 -24.02
N ALA A 292 10.07 -30.81 -24.78
CA ALA A 292 10.03 -32.03 -25.56
C ALA A 292 11.07 -32.03 -26.70
#